data_7ae403cdcde31d3fa4277cbb4972aac0
#
_entry.id   7ae403cdcde31d3fa4277cbb4972aac0
#
_cell.length_a   1.000
_cell.length_b   1.000
_cell.length_c   1.000
_cell.angle_alpha   90.00
_cell.angle_beta   90.00
_cell.angle_gamma   90.00
#
_symmetry.space_group_name_H-M   'P 1'
#
loop_
_entity.id
_entity.type
_entity.pdbx_description
1 polymer ?
#
loop_
_entity_poly.entity_id
_entity_poly.type
_entity_poly.pdbx_seq_one_letter_code
_entity_poly.pdbx_strand_id
1 'polypeptide(L)'
;RSIPMENLLSSAEKLAADGIKELVLVAQETTLYGVDLYGEKKLPELLTKLSEIEGIEWIRLLYCYPEEITDELISVMAENPKICHYIDIPIQHSENEILRRMGRKTSREDILSLVSRLRTAMPDIAIRTTLISGFPGETQKLHDGLVDFVDECEFDRLGVFTYSPEEGTPAAGYEDQVDGELAAKWRDEIMELQQEISYEKNQDLILSLIHI
;
A
#
# COMPACT_ATOMS: atom_id res chain seq x y z
N ARG A 1 9.50 -13.73 9.63
CA ARG A 1 10.97 -13.68 9.79
C ARG A 1 11.61 -13.34 8.47
N SER A 2 12.62 -12.47 8.49
CA SER A 2 13.42 -12.14 7.30
C SER A 2 14.26 -13.34 6.86
N ILE A 3 14.45 -13.45 5.55
CA ILE A 3 15.43 -14.39 4.96
C ILE A 3 16.76 -13.64 4.84
N PRO A 4 17.92 -14.26 5.12
CA PRO A 4 19.22 -13.63 4.92
C PRO A 4 19.39 -13.06 3.51
N MET A 5 20.01 -11.88 3.41
CA MET A 5 20.14 -11.14 2.15
C MET A 5 20.83 -11.96 1.06
N GLU A 6 21.88 -12.67 1.40
CA GLU A 6 22.64 -13.51 0.47
C GLU A 6 21.77 -14.61 -0.16
N ASN A 7 20.83 -15.16 0.64
CA ASN A 7 19.92 -16.20 0.17
C ASN A 7 18.88 -15.63 -0.80
N LEU A 8 18.39 -14.42 -0.54
CA LEU A 8 17.46 -13.72 -1.45
C LEU A 8 18.16 -13.37 -2.76
N LEU A 9 19.37 -12.84 -2.70
CA LEU A 9 20.16 -12.50 -3.89
C LEU A 9 20.45 -13.76 -4.73
N SER A 10 20.93 -14.85 -4.09
CA SER A 10 21.17 -16.12 -4.79
C SER A 10 19.90 -16.71 -5.42
N SER A 11 18.74 -16.52 -4.77
CA SER A 11 17.45 -16.95 -5.33
C SER A 11 17.05 -16.10 -6.53
N ALA A 12 17.24 -14.79 -6.44
CA ALA A 12 16.95 -13.86 -7.53
C ALA A 12 17.86 -14.08 -8.75
N GLU A 13 19.14 -14.36 -8.54
CA GLU A 13 20.09 -14.73 -9.62
C GLU A 13 19.65 -15.99 -10.38
N LYS A 14 19.17 -17.01 -9.66
CA LYS A 14 18.62 -18.23 -10.29
C LYS A 14 17.36 -17.93 -11.11
N LEU A 15 16.45 -17.14 -10.56
CA LEU A 15 15.24 -16.74 -11.27
C LEU A 15 15.59 -15.94 -12.53
N ALA A 16 16.55 -15.03 -12.46
CA ALA A 16 17.05 -14.28 -13.62
C ALA A 16 17.64 -15.21 -14.69
N ALA A 17 18.45 -16.19 -14.27
CA ALA A 17 19.02 -17.20 -15.17
C ALA A 17 17.95 -18.07 -15.85
N ASP A 18 16.82 -18.30 -15.19
CA ASP A 18 15.64 -19.00 -15.73
C ASP A 18 14.77 -18.07 -16.63
N GLY A 19 15.18 -16.80 -16.82
CA GLY A 19 14.51 -15.86 -17.71
C GLY A 19 13.40 -15.02 -17.06
N ILE A 20 13.26 -15.07 -15.73
CA ILE A 20 12.30 -14.22 -15.00
C ILE A 20 12.76 -12.76 -15.08
N LYS A 21 11.83 -11.86 -15.39
CA LYS A 21 12.08 -10.43 -15.61
C LYS A 21 11.62 -9.55 -14.46
N GLU A 22 10.58 -9.93 -13.75
CA GLU A 22 10.00 -9.17 -12.65
C GLU A 22 10.11 -9.93 -11.33
N LEU A 23 10.62 -9.25 -10.30
CA LEU A 23 10.60 -9.72 -8.91
C LEU A 23 9.51 -8.97 -8.14
N VAL A 24 8.59 -9.71 -7.55
CA VAL A 24 7.60 -9.15 -6.63
C VAL A 24 8.00 -9.50 -5.20
N LEU A 25 8.36 -8.49 -4.40
CA LEU A 25 8.73 -8.67 -3.00
C LEU A 25 7.48 -8.64 -2.12
N VAL A 26 7.24 -9.74 -1.44
CA VAL A 26 6.03 -9.97 -0.65
C VAL A 26 6.38 -10.48 0.75
N ALA A 27 5.82 -9.83 1.77
CA ALA A 27 5.82 -10.29 3.16
C ALA A 27 4.51 -9.82 3.82
N GLN A 28 4.26 -10.18 5.08
CA GLN A 28 3.17 -9.56 5.85
C GLN A 28 3.42 -8.06 6.08
N GLU A 29 4.70 -7.69 6.18
CA GLU A 29 5.20 -6.32 6.27
C GLU A 29 6.58 -6.30 5.61
N THR A 30 6.65 -5.74 4.40
CA THR A 30 7.87 -5.77 3.58
C THR A 30 8.89 -4.72 4.03
N THR A 31 8.42 -3.56 4.51
CA THR A 31 9.28 -2.42 4.90
C THR A 31 10.11 -2.68 6.15
N LEU A 32 9.73 -3.68 6.99
CA LEU A 32 10.52 -4.11 8.15
C LEU A 32 11.58 -5.17 7.82
N TYR A 33 11.83 -5.46 6.54
CA TYR A 33 12.85 -6.42 6.17
C TYR A 33 14.21 -6.11 6.83
N GLY A 34 14.78 -7.11 7.48
CA GLY A 34 16.09 -7.05 8.10
C GLY A 34 16.10 -6.71 9.59
N VAL A 35 15.04 -6.11 10.13
CA VAL A 35 15.01 -5.69 11.55
C VAL A 35 15.28 -6.86 12.50
N ASP A 36 14.70 -8.03 12.25
CA ASP A 36 14.87 -9.24 13.07
C ASP A 36 16.20 -9.96 12.87
N LEU A 37 16.92 -9.73 11.77
CA LEU A 37 18.22 -10.34 11.48
C LEU A 37 19.40 -9.42 11.75
N TYR A 38 19.27 -8.13 11.41
CA TYR A 38 20.38 -7.17 11.39
C TYR A 38 20.19 -6.04 12.40
N GLY A 39 19.04 -5.97 13.09
CA GLY A 39 18.69 -4.91 14.03
C GLY A 39 18.28 -3.57 13.39
N GLU A 40 18.21 -3.51 12.06
CA GLU A 40 17.86 -2.33 11.29
C GLU A 40 17.12 -2.68 10.00
N LYS A 41 16.42 -1.70 9.41
CA LYS A 41 15.72 -1.86 8.13
C LYS A 41 16.76 -2.00 7.00
N LYS A 42 16.64 -3.06 6.22
CA LYS A 42 17.56 -3.39 5.11
C LYS A 42 16.88 -3.46 3.75
N LEU A 43 15.61 -3.04 3.66
CA LEU A 43 14.90 -3.07 2.38
C LEU A 43 15.54 -2.18 1.32
N PRO A 44 15.96 -0.92 1.59
CA PRO A 44 16.64 -0.09 0.60
C PRO A 44 17.92 -0.74 0.06
N GLU A 45 18.73 -1.30 0.94
CA GLU A 45 19.97 -2.01 0.56
C GLU A 45 19.66 -3.27 -0.29
N LEU A 46 18.64 -4.04 0.10
CA LEU A 46 18.20 -5.22 -0.67
C LEU A 46 17.74 -4.83 -2.08
N LEU A 47 16.94 -3.78 -2.21
CA LEU A 47 16.45 -3.30 -3.49
C LEU A 47 17.59 -2.87 -4.42
N THR A 48 18.55 -2.13 -3.90
CA THR A 48 19.73 -1.72 -4.65
C THR A 48 20.49 -2.94 -5.18
N LYS A 49 20.79 -3.92 -4.34
CA LYS A 49 21.51 -5.15 -4.75
C LYS A 49 20.70 -6.02 -5.72
N LEU A 50 19.39 -6.14 -5.54
CA LEU A 50 18.53 -6.88 -6.47
C LEU A 50 18.52 -6.22 -7.86
N SER A 51 18.58 -4.90 -7.91
CA SER A 51 18.59 -4.16 -9.19
C SER A 51 19.90 -4.33 -9.98
N GLU A 52 21.00 -4.71 -9.32
CA GLU A 52 22.28 -4.99 -9.96
C GLU A 52 22.27 -6.34 -10.71
N ILE A 53 21.32 -7.21 -10.42
CA ILE A 53 21.23 -8.53 -11.05
C ILE A 53 20.88 -8.37 -12.54
N GLU A 54 21.74 -8.93 -13.40
CA GLU A 54 21.52 -8.98 -14.84
C GLU A 54 20.31 -9.87 -15.17
N GLY A 55 19.46 -9.42 -16.09
CA GLY A 55 18.26 -10.14 -16.50
C GLY A 55 17.00 -9.76 -15.71
N ILE A 56 17.10 -9.18 -14.52
CA ILE A 56 15.95 -8.56 -13.83
C ILE A 56 15.70 -7.17 -14.41
N GLU A 57 14.45 -6.92 -14.82
CA GLU A 57 14.02 -5.66 -15.42
C GLU A 57 13.13 -4.85 -14.48
N TRP A 58 12.31 -5.51 -13.63
CA TRP A 58 11.38 -4.87 -12.71
C TRP A 58 11.42 -5.47 -11.31
N ILE A 59 11.31 -4.60 -10.32
CA ILE A 59 11.18 -4.97 -8.89
C ILE A 59 9.97 -4.24 -8.34
N ARG A 60 9.01 -4.97 -7.78
CA ARG A 60 7.76 -4.45 -7.24
C ARG A 60 7.62 -4.75 -5.76
N LEU A 61 7.15 -3.75 -4.99
CA LEU A 61 6.90 -3.88 -3.56
C LEU A 61 5.40 -4.06 -3.29
N LEU A 62 5.07 -5.02 -2.42
CA LEU A 62 3.73 -5.21 -1.87
C LEU A 62 3.76 -5.18 -0.35
N TYR A 63 2.63 -4.82 0.28
CA TYR A 63 2.41 -4.80 1.73
C TYR A 63 3.42 -3.92 2.48
N CYS A 64 3.35 -2.62 2.25
CA CYS A 64 4.17 -1.62 2.91
C CYS A 64 3.34 -0.84 3.95
N TYR A 65 3.69 -0.92 5.22
CA TYR A 65 2.99 -0.12 6.23
C TYR A 65 3.40 1.35 6.15
N PRO A 66 2.44 2.29 6.19
CA PRO A 66 2.72 3.70 5.98
C PRO A 66 3.73 4.27 6.97
N GLU A 67 3.67 3.88 8.25
CA GLU A 67 4.58 4.32 9.30
C GLU A 67 6.02 3.82 9.14
N GLU A 68 6.23 2.82 8.31
CA GLU A 68 7.54 2.20 8.13
C GLU A 68 8.26 2.63 6.84
N ILE A 69 7.60 3.42 5.97
CA ILE A 69 8.16 3.94 4.72
C ILE A 69 9.06 5.15 5.04
N THR A 70 10.37 4.96 4.84
CA THR A 70 11.40 5.98 5.11
C THR A 70 11.72 6.81 3.86
N ASP A 71 12.30 8.01 4.06
CA ASP A 71 12.78 8.83 2.94
C ASP A 71 13.88 8.13 2.14
N GLU A 72 14.70 7.31 2.79
CA GLU A 72 15.70 6.47 2.12
C GLU A 72 15.05 5.47 1.14
N LEU A 73 13.95 4.80 1.56
CA LEU A 73 13.21 3.91 0.69
C LEU A 73 12.62 4.66 -0.50
N ILE A 74 12.02 5.83 -0.25
CA ILE A 74 11.45 6.69 -1.31
C ILE A 74 12.54 7.11 -2.31
N SER A 75 13.72 7.53 -1.84
CA SER A 75 14.85 7.91 -2.72
C SER A 75 15.32 6.73 -3.58
N VAL A 76 15.51 5.56 -2.97
CA VAL A 76 15.94 4.35 -3.70
C VAL A 76 14.91 3.95 -4.77
N MET A 77 13.61 4.07 -4.47
CA MET A 77 12.57 3.81 -5.45
C MET A 77 12.59 4.82 -6.60
N ALA A 78 12.75 6.10 -6.29
CA ALA A 78 12.72 7.17 -7.28
C ALA A 78 13.96 7.19 -8.19
N GLU A 79 15.12 6.80 -7.68
CA GLU A 79 16.40 6.89 -8.40
C GLU A 79 16.73 5.63 -9.22
N ASN A 80 16.09 4.50 -8.93
CA ASN A 80 16.42 3.23 -9.54
C ASN A 80 15.39 2.82 -10.62
N PRO A 81 15.78 2.81 -11.91
CA PRO A 81 14.84 2.59 -13.02
C PRO A 81 14.27 1.16 -13.09
N LYS A 82 14.84 0.19 -12.33
CA LYS A 82 14.30 -1.16 -12.25
C LYS A 82 13.24 -1.31 -11.16
N ILE A 83 13.15 -0.35 -10.22
CA ILE A 83 12.12 -0.39 -9.19
C ILE A 83 10.87 0.27 -9.73
N CYS A 84 9.78 -0.48 -9.74
CA CYS A 84 8.51 0.05 -10.24
C CYS A 84 8.06 1.25 -9.38
N HIS A 85 7.66 2.35 -10.03
CA HIS A 85 6.94 3.43 -9.36
C HIS A 85 5.53 2.95 -9.01
N TYR A 86 5.48 2.01 -8.09
CA TYR A 86 4.28 1.35 -7.59
C TYR A 86 4.48 0.98 -6.12
N ILE A 87 3.49 1.26 -5.30
CA ILE A 87 3.51 0.89 -3.90
C ILE A 87 2.12 0.45 -3.42
N ASP A 88 2.07 -0.61 -2.61
CA ASP A 88 0.86 -1.12 -1.98
C ASP A 88 0.89 -0.82 -0.48
N ILE A 89 0.03 0.10 -0.05
CA ILE A 89 -0.03 0.64 1.31
C ILE A 89 -1.42 0.39 1.89
N PRO A 90 -1.68 -0.73 2.59
CA PRO A 90 -2.99 -1.03 3.17
C PRO A 90 -3.25 -0.13 4.40
N ILE A 91 -3.83 1.04 4.20
CA ILE A 91 -4.11 2.01 5.28
C ILE A 91 -5.28 1.62 6.17
N GLN A 92 -6.21 0.81 5.67
CA GLN A 92 -7.41 0.26 6.31
C GLN A 92 -8.53 1.30 6.56
N HIS A 93 -8.22 2.51 6.99
CA HIS A 93 -9.16 3.63 7.21
C HIS A 93 -8.41 4.97 7.20
N SER A 94 -9.11 6.11 7.12
CA SER A 94 -8.52 7.43 7.22
C SER A 94 -8.80 8.14 8.54
N GLU A 95 -9.90 7.80 9.21
CA GLU A 95 -10.32 8.50 10.41
C GLU A 95 -9.53 8.06 11.65
N ASN A 96 -8.91 9.03 12.35
CA ASN A 96 -8.01 8.79 13.48
C ASN A 96 -8.66 7.99 14.62
N GLU A 97 -9.97 8.11 14.80
CA GLU A 97 -10.71 7.34 15.80
C GLU A 97 -10.72 5.85 15.45
N ILE A 98 -11.04 5.52 14.20
CA ILE A 98 -11.10 4.14 13.71
C ILE A 98 -9.70 3.54 13.60
N LEU A 99 -8.72 4.29 13.09
CA LEU A 99 -7.33 3.84 13.02
C LEU A 99 -6.79 3.41 14.40
N ARG A 100 -7.05 4.20 15.44
CA ARG A 100 -6.67 3.85 16.83
C ARG A 100 -7.36 2.59 17.32
N ARG A 101 -8.65 2.39 17.00
CA ARG A 101 -9.41 1.18 17.36
C ARG A 101 -8.92 -0.06 16.61
N MET A 102 -8.42 0.12 15.38
CA MET A 102 -7.74 -0.93 14.61
C MET A 102 -6.30 -1.21 15.10
N GLY A 103 -5.79 -0.46 16.08
CA GLY A 103 -4.41 -0.57 16.56
C GLY A 103 -3.37 0.01 15.61
N ARG A 104 -3.79 0.87 14.66
CA ARG A 104 -2.88 1.56 13.76
C ARG A 104 -2.17 2.70 14.47
N LYS A 105 -0.90 2.90 14.14
CA LYS A 105 -0.05 3.97 14.70
C LYS A 105 -0.09 5.23 13.85
N THR A 106 -0.51 5.12 12.60
CA THR A 106 -0.59 6.20 11.62
C THR A 106 -1.85 7.03 11.84
N SER A 107 -1.75 8.34 11.65
CA SER A 107 -2.88 9.26 11.59
C SER A 107 -3.27 9.58 10.14
N ARG A 108 -4.43 10.23 9.95
CA ARG A 108 -4.87 10.78 8.65
C ARG A 108 -3.80 11.71 8.07
N GLU A 109 -3.26 12.59 8.90
CA GLU A 109 -2.25 13.57 8.53
C GLU A 109 -0.94 12.91 8.09
N ASP A 110 -0.54 11.83 8.76
CA ASP A 110 0.65 11.06 8.38
C ASP A 110 0.47 10.40 7.01
N ILE A 111 -0.72 9.85 6.74
CA ILE A 111 -1.03 9.21 5.45
C ILE A 111 -1.03 10.25 4.32
N LEU A 112 -1.68 11.41 4.50
CA LEU A 112 -1.66 12.51 3.53
C LEU A 112 -0.24 12.99 3.26
N SER A 113 0.56 13.18 4.32
CA SER A 113 1.97 13.56 4.20
C SER A 113 2.77 12.53 3.42
N LEU A 114 2.55 11.24 3.66
CA LEU A 114 3.23 10.16 2.94
C LEU A 114 2.86 10.15 1.45
N VAL A 115 1.56 10.25 1.12
CA VAL A 115 1.09 10.31 -0.28
C VAL A 115 1.73 11.50 -1.00
N SER A 116 1.77 12.67 -0.35
CA SER A 116 2.42 13.87 -0.90
C SER A 116 3.92 13.67 -1.14
N ARG A 117 4.66 13.07 -0.20
CA ARG A 117 6.10 12.79 -0.36
C ARG A 117 6.36 11.80 -1.50
N LEU A 118 5.57 10.74 -1.61
CA LEU A 118 5.68 9.75 -2.68
C LEU A 118 5.47 10.39 -4.05
N ARG A 119 4.41 11.18 -4.22
CA ARG A 119 4.12 11.86 -5.49
C ARG A 119 5.09 12.99 -5.83
N THR A 120 5.68 13.63 -4.82
CA THR A 120 6.73 14.63 -5.03
C THR A 120 8.01 13.98 -5.56
N ALA A 121 8.39 12.82 -5.02
CA ALA A 121 9.58 12.10 -5.45
C ALA A 121 9.38 11.34 -6.78
N MET A 122 8.18 10.82 -7.01
CA MET A 122 7.79 10.02 -8.16
C MET A 122 6.41 10.47 -8.66
N PRO A 123 6.33 11.49 -9.53
CA PRO A 123 5.04 12.06 -9.99
C PRO A 123 4.13 11.04 -10.71
N ASP A 124 4.69 9.99 -11.25
CA ASP A 124 4.03 8.90 -11.96
C ASP A 124 3.76 7.65 -11.09
N ILE A 125 3.97 7.74 -9.77
CA ILE A 125 3.78 6.59 -8.89
C ILE A 125 2.32 6.14 -8.84
N ALA A 126 2.11 4.84 -9.06
CA ALA A 126 0.83 4.20 -8.82
C ALA A 126 0.72 3.75 -7.35
N ILE A 127 -0.18 4.37 -6.60
CA ILE A 127 -0.44 4.03 -5.19
C ILE A 127 -1.67 3.13 -5.11
N ARG A 128 -1.47 1.92 -4.59
CA ARG A 128 -2.55 0.99 -4.26
C ARG A 128 -2.81 1.02 -2.76
N THR A 129 -4.08 0.95 -2.37
CA THR A 129 -4.49 0.84 -0.97
C THR A 129 -5.61 -0.16 -0.75
N THR A 130 -5.84 -0.50 0.51
CA THR A 130 -6.95 -1.34 0.95
C THR A 130 -7.63 -0.68 2.15
N LEU A 131 -8.97 -0.66 2.13
CA LEU A 131 -9.81 -0.11 3.19
C LEU A 131 -10.73 -1.19 3.77
N ILE A 132 -11.18 -0.95 5.00
CA ILE A 132 -12.22 -1.73 5.67
C ILE A 132 -13.38 -0.79 5.98
N SER A 133 -14.57 -1.13 5.50
CA SER A 133 -15.81 -0.43 5.75
C SER A 133 -16.63 -1.18 6.80
N GLY A 134 -17.31 -0.45 7.68
CA GLY A 134 -18.15 -1.02 8.72
C GLY A 134 -17.36 -1.56 9.91
N PHE A 135 -16.17 -1.06 10.17
CA PHE A 135 -15.43 -1.42 11.38
C PHE A 135 -16.20 -0.94 12.63
N PRO A 136 -16.22 -1.70 13.76
CA PRO A 136 -16.93 -1.32 14.97
C PRO A 136 -16.62 0.11 15.43
N GLY A 137 -17.68 0.91 15.63
CA GLY A 137 -17.59 2.34 15.95
C GLY A 137 -17.56 3.28 14.75
N GLU A 138 -17.51 2.78 13.53
CA GLU A 138 -17.68 3.62 12.35
C GLU A 138 -19.12 4.16 12.31
N THR A 139 -19.25 5.47 12.11
CA THR A 139 -20.52 6.16 11.98
C THR A 139 -20.65 6.76 10.59
N GLN A 140 -21.85 7.19 10.18
CA GLN A 140 -22.03 7.88 8.89
C GLN A 140 -21.04 9.04 8.72
N LYS A 141 -20.83 9.84 9.77
CA LYS A 141 -19.89 10.97 9.72
C LYS A 141 -18.45 10.53 9.45
N LEU A 142 -18.02 9.40 10.05
CA LEU A 142 -16.66 8.87 9.86
C LEU A 142 -16.52 8.25 8.47
N HIS A 143 -17.58 7.61 7.98
CA HIS A 143 -17.65 7.13 6.61
C HIS A 143 -17.57 8.29 5.59
N ASP A 144 -18.35 9.36 5.78
CA ASP A 144 -18.29 10.55 4.92
C ASP A 144 -16.86 11.12 4.88
N GLY A 145 -16.19 11.19 6.05
CA GLY A 145 -14.79 11.60 6.13
C GLY A 145 -13.81 10.67 5.42
N LEU A 146 -14.12 9.36 5.36
CA LEU A 146 -13.33 8.40 4.57
C LEU A 146 -13.55 8.58 3.07
N VAL A 147 -14.78 8.85 2.63
CA VAL A 147 -15.11 9.17 1.22
C VAL A 147 -14.36 10.43 0.78
N ASP A 148 -14.45 11.51 1.56
CA ASP A 148 -13.70 12.77 1.28
C ASP A 148 -12.19 12.51 1.18
N PHE A 149 -11.66 11.62 2.02
CA PHE A 149 -10.23 11.27 1.99
C PHE A 149 -9.83 10.49 0.74
N VAL A 150 -10.68 9.59 0.26
CA VAL A 150 -10.44 8.84 -0.99
C VAL A 150 -10.44 9.79 -2.18
N ASP A 151 -11.36 10.74 -2.22
CA ASP A 151 -11.44 11.79 -3.23
C ASP A 151 -10.18 12.69 -3.19
N GLU A 152 -9.76 13.14 -2.01
CA GLU A 152 -8.55 13.95 -1.83
C GLU A 152 -7.27 13.21 -2.26
N CYS A 153 -7.17 11.93 -1.92
CA CYS A 153 -5.98 11.13 -2.21
C CYS A 153 -5.90 10.61 -3.65
N GLU A 154 -7.03 10.45 -4.33
CA GLU A 154 -7.10 9.93 -5.70
C GLU A 154 -6.18 8.71 -5.91
N PHE A 155 -6.39 7.65 -5.14
CA PHE A 155 -5.59 6.42 -5.27
C PHE A 155 -5.73 5.81 -6.67
N ASP A 156 -4.64 5.26 -7.21
CA ASP A 156 -4.67 4.62 -8.53
C ASP A 156 -5.41 3.29 -8.51
N ARG A 157 -5.28 2.58 -7.40
CA ARG A 157 -5.99 1.31 -7.15
C ARG A 157 -6.42 1.25 -5.69
N LEU A 158 -7.66 0.91 -5.46
CA LEU A 158 -8.22 0.78 -4.12
C LEU A 158 -9.16 -0.42 -4.06
N GLY A 159 -9.07 -1.20 -3.00
CA GLY A 159 -10.01 -2.25 -2.68
C GLY A 159 -10.65 -2.00 -1.33
N VAL A 160 -11.97 -2.22 -1.21
CA VAL A 160 -12.69 -2.07 0.06
C VAL A 160 -13.29 -3.42 0.45
N PHE A 161 -13.05 -3.81 1.69
CA PHE A 161 -13.66 -4.99 2.30
C PHE A 161 -14.64 -4.54 3.40
N THR A 162 -15.76 -5.23 3.54
CA THR A 162 -16.59 -5.07 4.73
C THR A 162 -15.91 -5.74 5.92
N TYR A 163 -16.00 -5.12 7.09
CA TYR A 163 -15.50 -5.74 8.32
C TYR A 163 -16.21 -7.08 8.56
N SER A 164 -15.44 -8.09 8.93
CA SER A 164 -15.94 -9.39 9.37
C SER A 164 -15.36 -9.68 10.75
N PRO A 165 -16.20 -9.94 11.77
CA PRO A 165 -15.71 -10.26 13.11
C PRO A 165 -15.04 -11.64 13.13
N GLU A 166 -13.75 -11.67 13.50
CA GLU A 166 -12.97 -12.89 13.64
C GLU A 166 -12.89 -13.29 15.12
N GLU A 167 -13.20 -14.55 15.43
CA GLU A 167 -13.16 -15.09 16.79
C GLU A 167 -11.76 -14.88 17.41
N GLY A 168 -11.74 -14.42 18.67
CA GLY A 168 -10.51 -14.18 19.42
C GLY A 168 -9.84 -12.83 19.15
N THR A 169 -10.38 -12.00 18.25
CA THR A 169 -9.90 -10.62 18.07
C THR A 169 -10.60 -9.64 19.00
N PRO A 170 -9.91 -8.58 19.49
CA PRO A 170 -10.54 -7.54 20.30
C PRO A 170 -11.75 -6.90 19.62
N ALA A 171 -11.68 -6.63 18.33
CA ALA A 171 -12.72 -5.97 17.57
C ALA A 171 -14.03 -6.77 17.48
N ALA A 172 -13.97 -8.10 17.51
CA ALA A 172 -15.16 -8.95 17.56
C ALA A 172 -15.96 -8.78 18.86
N GLY A 173 -15.30 -8.33 19.94
CA GLY A 173 -15.91 -8.07 21.24
C GLY A 173 -16.40 -6.64 21.46
N TYR A 174 -16.28 -5.75 20.49
CA TYR A 174 -16.77 -4.36 20.61
C TYR A 174 -18.30 -4.33 20.52
N GLU A 175 -18.95 -3.50 21.35
CA GLU A 175 -20.41 -3.44 21.44
C GLU A 175 -21.04 -2.69 20.25
N ASP A 176 -20.31 -1.75 19.65
CA ASP A 176 -20.75 -0.84 18.59
C ASP A 176 -20.48 -1.41 17.19
N GLN A 177 -20.88 -2.66 16.97
CA GLN A 177 -20.83 -3.32 15.67
C GLN A 177 -21.70 -2.59 14.64
N VAL A 178 -21.21 -2.44 13.43
CA VAL A 178 -21.96 -1.86 12.32
C VAL A 178 -22.79 -2.93 11.64
N ASP A 179 -24.01 -2.59 11.25
CA ASP A 179 -24.86 -3.49 10.48
C ASP A 179 -24.22 -3.88 9.15
N GLY A 180 -24.29 -5.15 8.80
CA GLY A 180 -23.61 -5.68 7.61
C GLY A 180 -24.16 -5.12 6.28
N GLU A 181 -25.46 -4.80 6.20
CA GLU A 181 -26.05 -4.17 5.01
C GLU A 181 -25.57 -2.72 4.85
N LEU A 182 -25.44 -2.00 5.98
CA LEU A 182 -24.88 -0.66 6.01
C LEU A 182 -23.41 -0.65 5.61
N ALA A 183 -22.61 -1.57 6.18
CA ALA A 183 -21.20 -1.73 5.83
C ALA A 183 -21.02 -2.03 4.32
N ALA A 184 -21.88 -2.87 3.75
CA ALA A 184 -21.86 -3.18 2.33
C ALA A 184 -22.22 -1.95 1.47
N LYS A 185 -23.21 -1.17 1.90
CA LYS A 185 -23.59 0.08 1.22
C LYS A 185 -22.42 1.08 1.21
N TRP A 186 -21.77 1.29 2.35
CA TRP A 186 -20.60 2.16 2.47
C TRP A 186 -19.42 1.69 1.61
N ARG A 187 -19.16 0.38 1.58
CA ARG A 187 -18.16 -0.20 0.65
C ARG A 187 -18.47 0.15 -0.79
N ASP A 188 -19.72 -0.05 -1.22
CA ASP A 188 -20.13 0.16 -2.61
C ASP A 188 -19.99 1.64 -3.00
N GLU A 189 -20.33 2.57 -2.10
CA GLU A 189 -20.16 4.02 -2.30
C GLU A 189 -18.69 4.40 -2.55
N ILE A 190 -17.76 3.90 -1.72
CA ILE A 190 -16.33 4.13 -1.93
C ILE A 190 -15.84 3.49 -3.25
N MET A 191 -16.33 2.30 -3.58
CA MET A 191 -15.94 1.61 -4.81
C MET A 191 -16.47 2.32 -6.07
N GLU A 192 -17.65 2.95 -6.02
CA GLU A 192 -18.17 3.79 -7.11
C GLU A 192 -17.28 5.01 -7.32
N LEU A 193 -16.94 5.75 -6.26
CA LEU A 193 -16.00 6.87 -6.32
C LEU A 193 -14.64 6.43 -6.90
N GLN A 194 -14.10 5.32 -6.42
CA GLN A 194 -12.81 4.82 -6.94
C GLN A 194 -12.87 4.43 -8.42
N GLN A 195 -14.01 3.94 -8.90
CA GLN A 195 -14.18 3.65 -10.33
C GLN A 195 -14.10 4.92 -11.18
N GLU A 196 -14.72 6.02 -10.72
CA GLU A 196 -14.65 7.33 -11.37
C GLU A 196 -13.20 7.85 -11.40
N ILE A 197 -12.51 7.87 -10.24
CA ILE A 197 -11.10 8.27 -10.15
C ILE A 197 -10.21 7.42 -11.09
N SER A 198 -10.39 6.10 -11.08
CA SER A 198 -9.61 5.20 -11.93
C SER A 198 -9.91 5.41 -13.42
N TYR A 199 -11.15 5.74 -13.77
CA TYR A 199 -11.52 6.05 -15.14
C TYR A 199 -10.85 7.34 -15.62
N GLU A 200 -10.91 8.40 -14.85
CA GLU A 200 -10.30 9.70 -15.17
C GLU A 200 -8.78 9.56 -15.37
N LYS A 201 -8.09 8.95 -14.42
CA LYS A 201 -6.65 8.69 -14.53
C LYS A 201 -6.28 7.84 -15.75
N ASN A 202 -7.09 6.84 -16.09
CA ASN A 202 -6.84 6.04 -17.30
C ASN A 202 -7.08 6.82 -18.59
N GLN A 203 -8.00 7.82 -18.62
CA GLN A 203 -8.18 8.70 -19.79
C GLN A 203 -6.91 9.56 -20.04
N ASP A 204 -6.30 10.08 -18.99
CA ASP A 204 -5.06 10.84 -19.09
C ASP A 204 -3.91 10.00 -19.66
N LEU A 205 -3.84 8.72 -19.30
CA LEU A 205 -2.86 7.78 -19.86
C LEU A 205 -3.11 7.51 -21.36
N ILE A 206 -4.37 7.41 -21.80
CA ILE A 206 -4.71 7.22 -23.22
C ILE A 206 -4.27 8.44 -24.04
N LEU A 207 -4.52 9.65 -23.54
CA LEU A 207 -4.08 10.88 -24.21
C LEU A 207 -2.56 10.96 -24.32
N SER A 208 -1.81 10.48 -23.34
CA SER A 208 -0.35 10.45 -23.40
C SER A 208 0.19 9.46 -24.42
N LEU A 209 -0.51 8.35 -24.68
CA LEU A 209 -0.13 7.35 -25.69
C LEU A 209 -0.40 7.80 -27.15
N ILE A 210 -1.30 8.77 -27.36
CA ILE A 210 -1.59 9.31 -28.70
C ILE A 210 -0.47 10.24 -29.20
N HIS A 211 0.42 10.70 -28.31
CA HIS A 211 1.53 11.60 -28.64
C HIS A 211 2.88 10.88 -28.80
N ILE A 212 2.90 9.56 -28.79
CA ILE A 212 4.03 8.72 -29.20
C ILE A 212 3.87 8.37 -30.68
#